data_e0821ea788fb170cef378c06329c4363
#
_entry.id   e0821ea788fb170cef378c06329c4363
#
_cell.length_a   1.000
_cell.length_b   1.000
_cell.length_c   1.000
_cell.angle_alpha   90.00
_cell.angle_beta   90.00
_cell.angle_gamma   90.00
#
_symmetry.space_group_name_H-M   'P 1'
#
loop_
_entity.id
_entity.type
_entity.pdbx_description
1 polymer ?
#
loop_
_entity_poly.entity_id
_entity_poly.type
_entity_poly.pdbx_seq_one_letter_code
_entity_poly.pdbx_strand_id
1 'polypeptide(L)'
;MQDKQRQILVTSALPYANGSIHIGHLVEYIQTDIWVRFQKMQGHTCYYVCADDAHGTPIMLRAQKESISPEALIERISKEHQADFKDFSVAFDNFHSTHSDENQWLANTIYEELNKKGHINKRTIKQAYDSEKKMFLPDRFIRGE
;
A
#
# COMPACT_ATOMS: atom_id res chain seq x y z
N MET A 1 -28.95 14.92 -23.62
CA MET A 1 -28.61 15.29 -22.23
C MET A 1 -27.09 15.37 -22.20
N GLN A 2 -26.51 16.55 -21.94
CA GLN A 2 -25.07 16.65 -21.69
C GLN A 2 -24.84 15.99 -20.33
N ASP A 3 -24.12 14.87 -20.32
CA ASP A 3 -23.70 14.25 -19.07
C ASP A 3 -22.85 15.25 -18.28
N LYS A 4 -23.27 15.52 -17.05
CA LYS A 4 -22.56 16.45 -16.17
C LYS A 4 -21.15 15.95 -15.93
N GLN A 5 -20.15 16.79 -16.21
CA GLN A 5 -18.75 16.46 -15.91
C GLN A 5 -18.60 16.02 -14.44
N ARG A 6 -17.96 14.89 -14.23
CA ARG A 6 -17.70 14.31 -12.89
C ARG A 6 -16.25 14.53 -12.49
N GLN A 7 -16.02 14.62 -11.18
CA GLN A 7 -14.70 14.47 -10.57
C GLN A 7 -14.62 13.10 -9.94
N ILE A 8 -13.63 12.32 -10.31
CA ILE A 8 -13.49 10.91 -9.94
C ILE A 8 -12.09 10.69 -9.39
N LEU A 9 -12.00 10.12 -8.19
CA LEU A 9 -10.77 9.61 -7.62
C LEU A 9 -10.81 8.08 -7.69
N VAL A 10 -9.77 7.48 -8.23
CA VAL A 10 -9.64 6.04 -8.43
C VAL A 10 -8.40 5.53 -7.71
N THR A 11 -8.55 4.42 -7.03
CA THR A 11 -7.45 3.70 -6.40
C THR A 11 -7.51 2.22 -6.78
N SER A 12 -6.37 1.56 -6.81
CA SER A 12 -6.25 0.09 -6.81
C SER A 12 -5.76 -0.38 -5.44
N ALA A 13 -5.78 -1.69 -5.21
CA ALA A 13 -5.10 -2.26 -4.06
C ALA A 13 -3.62 -1.85 -4.07
N LEU A 14 -3.08 -1.47 -2.92
CA LEU A 14 -1.68 -1.08 -2.81
C LEU A 14 -0.80 -2.33 -2.93
N PRO A 15 0.18 -2.36 -3.86
CA PRO A 15 1.10 -3.48 -3.95
C PRO A 15 1.96 -3.54 -2.70
N TYR A 16 2.09 -4.74 -2.14
CA TYR A 16 2.89 -4.94 -0.93
C TYR A 16 4.38 -4.94 -1.28
N ALA A 17 5.15 -4.01 -0.67
CA ALA A 17 6.57 -3.80 -0.95
C ALA A 17 7.47 -4.93 -0.40
N ASN A 18 7.03 -6.17 -0.49
CA ASN A 18 7.71 -7.39 -0.07
C ASN A 18 8.19 -8.25 -1.23
N GLY A 19 7.90 -7.90 -2.47
CA GLY A 19 8.28 -8.69 -3.64
C GLY A 19 7.85 -8.06 -4.94
N SER A 20 8.31 -8.68 -6.03
CA SER A 20 8.00 -8.27 -7.39
C SER A 20 6.52 -8.41 -7.71
N ILE A 21 6.04 -7.56 -8.59
CA ILE A 21 4.71 -7.67 -9.18
C ILE A 21 4.69 -8.91 -10.10
N HIS A 22 3.57 -9.60 -10.13
CA HIS A 22 3.32 -10.69 -11.07
C HIS A 22 2.06 -10.41 -11.90
N ILE A 23 1.84 -11.21 -12.93
CA ILE A 23 0.75 -11.00 -13.88
C ILE A 23 -0.63 -10.89 -13.21
N GLY A 24 -0.85 -11.61 -12.10
CA GLY A 24 -2.09 -11.53 -11.34
C GLY A 24 -2.34 -10.15 -10.72
N HIS A 25 -1.30 -9.47 -10.27
CA HIS A 25 -1.39 -8.08 -9.81
C HIS A 25 -1.67 -7.13 -10.99
N LEU A 26 -0.96 -7.31 -12.10
CA LEU A 26 -1.09 -6.45 -13.30
C LEU A 26 -2.49 -6.44 -13.87
N VAL A 27 -3.24 -7.54 -13.77
CA VAL A 27 -4.64 -7.60 -14.24
C VAL A 27 -5.48 -6.49 -13.61
N GLU A 28 -5.40 -6.28 -12.30
CA GLU A 28 -6.14 -5.23 -11.61
C GLU A 28 -5.72 -3.83 -12.09
N TYR A 29 -4.42 -3.56 -12.11
CA TYR A 29 -3.90 -2.23 -12.45
C TYR A 29 -4.18 -1.86 -13.91
N ILE A 30 -4.02 -2.79 -14.84
CA ILE A 30 -4.29 -2.59 -16.27
C ILE A 30 -5.79 -2.34 -16.50
N GLN A 31 -6.66 -3.14 -15.89
CA GLN A 31 -8.11 -2.95 -16.01
C GLN A 31 -8.55 -1.59 -15.46
N THR A 32 -7.99 -1.19 -14.32
CA THR A 32 -8.28 0.10 -13.72
C THR A 32 -7.78 1.25 -14.60
N ASP A 33 -6.57 1.16 -15.15
CA ASP A 33 -6.01 2.17 -16.04
C ASP A 33 -6.86 2.33 -17.32
N ILE A 34 -7.30 1.22 -17.92
CA ILE A 34 -8.21 1.25 -19.09
C ILE A 34 -9.50 1.99 -18.73
N TRP A 35 -10.10 1.70 -17.57
CA TRP A 35 -11.32 2.37 -17.14
C TRP A 35 -11.09 3.86 -16.88
N VAL A 36 -9.97 4.23 -16.26
CA VAL A 36 -9.59 5.64 -16.02
C VAL A 36 -9.44 6.39 -17.34
N ARG A 37 -8.72 5.81 -18.30
CA ARG A 37 -8.57 6.40 -19.65
C ARG A 37 -9.93 6.60 -20.31
N PHE A 38 -10.82 5.63 -20.21
CA PHE A 38 -12.17 5.75 -20.73
C PHE A 38 -12.93 6.91 -20.08
N GLN A 39 -12.87 7.08 -18.75
CA GLN A 39 -13.52 8.20 -18.07
C GLN A 39 -12.94 9.56 -18.49
N LYS A 40 -11.61 9.65 -18.64
CA LYS A 40 -10.95 10.86 -19.15
C LYS A 40 -11.40 11.17 -20.59
N MET A 41 -11.54 10.16 -21.46
CA MET A 41 -12.04 10.31 -22.82
C MET A 41 -13.51 10.77 -22.89
N GLN A 42 -14.33 10.43 -21.89
CA GLN A 42 -15.70 10.94 -21.75
C GLN A 42 -15.77 12.40 -21.23
N GLY A 43 -14.63 13.05 -21.03
CA GLY A 43 -14.55 14.44 -20.57
C GLY A 43 -14.66 14.59 -19.05
N HIS A 44 -14.56 13.50 -18.27
CA HIS A 44 -14.53 13.57 -16.82
C HIS A 44 -13.14 13.94 -16.31
N THR A 45 -13.08 14.65 -15.18
CA THR A 45 -11.83 14.82 -14.42
C THR A 45 -11.61 13.56 -13.60
N CYS A 46 -10.59 12.77 -13.93
CA CYS A 46 -10.34 11.50 -13.28
C CYS A 46 -8.86 11.43 -12.83
N TYR A 47 -8.64 11.15 -11.55
CA TYR A 47 -7.31 10.96 -10.97
C TYR A 47 -7.15 9.50 -10.56
N TYR A 48 -6.09 8.86 -11.03
CA TYR A 48 -5.71 7.51 -10.63
C TYR A 48 -4.49 7.57 -9.73
N VAL A 49 -4.66 7.18 -8.46
CA VAL A 49 -3.61 7.23 -7.45
C VAL A 49 -3.38 5.86 -6.84
N CYS A 50 -2.13 5.55 -6.52
CA CYS A 50 -1.73 4.34 -5.83
C CYS A 50 -0.49 4.59 -4.97
N ALA A 51 -0.10 3.61 -4.17
CA ALA A 51 1.12 3.66 -3.36
C ALA A 51 1.60 2.24 -3.05
N ASP A 52 2.88 2.07 -2.72
CA ASP A 52 3.37 0.85 -2.12
C ASP A 52 2.89 0.72 -0.67
N ASP A 53 2.38 -0.47 -0.30
CA ASP A 53 2.18 -0.85 1.10
C ASP A 53 3.52 -1.31 1.68
N ALA A 54 4.17 -0.42 2.43
CA ALA A 54 5.58 -0.51 2.79
C ALA A 54 5.85 -0.92 4.25
N HIS A 55 4.86 -1.45 4.98
CA HIS A 55 5.01 -1.80 6.39
C HIS A 55 4.69 -3.28 6.67
N GLY A 56 5.21 -3.79 7.79
CA GLY A 56 4.87 -5.09 8.33
C GLY A 56 6.04 -6.06 8.49
N THR A 57 5.82 -7.06 9.34
CA THR A 57 6.81 -8.09 9.69
C THR A 57 7.43 -8.83 8.50
N PRO A 58 6.69 -9.19 7.42
CA PRO A 58 7.29 -9.85 6.27
C PRO A 58 8.40 -9.05 5.58
N ILE A 59 8.25 -7.72 5.51
CA ILE A 59 9.29 -6.83 4.96
C ILE A 59 10.54 -6.87 5.84
N MET A 60 10.37 -6.77 7.17
CA MET A 60 11.47 -6.84 8.13
C MET A 60 12.23 -8.17 8.03
N LEU A 61 11.52 -9.31 7.97
CA LEU A 61 12.11 -10.62 7.84
C LEU A 61 12.87 -10.82 6.53
N ARG A 62 12.32 -10.29 5.43
CA ARG A 62 13.00 -10.34 4.13
C ARG A 62 14.25 -9.48 4.12
N ALA A 63 14.19 -8.26 4.63
CA ALA A 63 15.34 -7.37 4.75
C ALA A 63 16.45 -8.02 5.59
N GLN A 64 16.10 -8.64 6.72
CA GLN A 64 17.05 -9.37 7.56
C GLN A 64 17.69 -10.55 6.80
N LYS A 65 16.90 -11.34 6.06
CA LYS A 65 17.40 -12.45 5.24
C LYS A 65 18.38 -11.98 4.16
N GLU A 66 18.12 -10.81 3.57
CA GLU A 66 18.97 -10.20 2.54
C GLU A 66 20.11 -9.34 3.12
N SER A 67 20.20 -9.23 4.46
CA SER A 67 21.22 -8.42 5.16
C SER A 67 21.23 -6.95 4.74
N ILE A 68 20.06 -6.39 4.50
CA ILE A 68 19.84 -4.96 4.19
C ILE A 68 18.85 -4.34 5.17
N SER A 69 18.73 -3.02 5.18
CA SER A 69 17.70 -2.36 5.98
C SER A 69 16.30 -2.51 5.35
N PRO A 70 15.21 -2.46 6.14
CA PRO A 70 13.85 -2.44 5.60
C PRO A 70 13.62 -1.29 4.62
N GLU A 71 14.18 -0.12 4.88
CA GLU A 71 14.08 1.07 4.02
C GLU A 71 14.75 0.83 2.66
N ALA A 72 15.96 0.23 2.65
CA ALA A 72 16.64 -0.13 1.40
C ALA A 72 15.86 -1.18 0.59
N LEU A 73 15.20 -2.11 1.27
CA LEU A 73 14.35 -3.10 0.62
C LEU A 73 13.15 -2.44 -0.06
N ILE A 74 12.37 -1.65 0.69
CA ILE A 74 11.16 -1.01 0.15
C ILE A 74 11.48 -0.02 -0.96
N GLU A 75 12.59 0.73 -0.86
CA GLU A 75 13.02 1.64 -1.93
C GLU A 75 13.35 0.87 -3.23
N ARG A 76 14.06 -0.26 -3.12
CA ARG A 76 14.38 -1.11 -4.27
C ARG A 76 13.12 -1.68 -4.91
N ILE A 77 12.21 -2.24 -4.09
CA ILE A 77 10.96 -2.83 -4.57
C ILE A 77 10.05 -1.77 -5.20
N SER A 78 9.98 -0.57 -4.62
CA SER A 78 9.20 0.54 -5.20
C SER A 78 9.69 0.93 -6.59
N LYS A 79 11.00 0.97 -6.80
CA LYS A 79 11.59 1.24 -8.13
C LYS A 79 11.24 0.13 -9.13
N GLU A 80 11.25 -1.14 -8.70
CA GLU A 80 10.86 -2.29 -9.51
C GLU A 80 9.39 -2.19 -9.90
N HIS A 81 8.48 -1.98 -8.93
CA HIS A 81 7.04 -1.82 -9.18
C HIS A 81 6.76 -0.70 -10.19
N GLN A 82 7.39 0.47 -10.02
CA GLN A 82 7.19 1.61 -10.93
C GLN A 82 7.71 1.32 -12.35
N ALA A 83 8.81 0.57 -12.48
CA ALA A 83 9.33 0.13 -13.77
C ALA A 83 8.34 -0.83 -14.46
N ASP A 84 7.84 -1.83 -13.72
CA ASP A 84 6.85 -2.79 -14.23
C ASP A 84 5.56 -2.08 -14.67
N PHE A 85 5.02 -1.17 -13.86
CA PHE A 85 3.84 -0.39 -14.24
C PHE A 85 4.06 0.42 -15.51
N LYS A 86 5.22 1.04 -15.65
CA LYS A 86 5.60 1.79 -16.85
C LYS A 86 5.68 0.88 -18.09
N ASP A 87 6.28 -0.29 -17.97
CA ASP A 87 6.45 -1.25 -19.06
C ASP A 87 5.09 -1.79 -19.55
N PHE A 88 4.13 -1.92 -18.64
CA PHE A 88 2.74 -2.27 -18.95
C PHE A 88 1.83 -1.07 -19.24
N SER A 89 2.39 0.13 -19.39
CA SER A 89 1.66 1.37 -19.72
C SER A 89 0.58 1.76 -18.71
N VAL A 90 0.68 1.32 -17.47
CA VAL A 90 -0.18 1.78 -16.37
C VAL A 90 0.27 3.18 -15.96
N ALA A 91 -0.62 4.15 -16.04
CA ALA A 91 -0.31 5.56 -15.82
C ALA A 91 -1.08 6.11 -14.60
N PHE A 92 -0.42 6.06 -13.45
CA PHE A 92 -0.93 6.76 -12.26
C PHE A 92 -0.71 8.28 -12.41
N ASP A 93 -1.69 9.07 -11.95
CA ASP A 93 -1.51 10.52 -11.78
C ASP A 93 -0.59 10.80 -10.57
N ASN A 94 -0.60 9.91 -9.56
CA ASN A 94 0.37 9.90 -8.47
C ASN A 94 0.59 8.47 -7.98
N PHE A 95 1.85 8.08 -7.82
CA PHE A 95 2.27 6.85 -7.16
C PHE A 95 3.22 7.19 -6.01
N HIS A 96 2.95 6.73 -4.81
CA HIS A 96 3.69 7.11 -3.62
C HIS A 96 4.03 5.90 -2.73
N SER A 97 4.23 6.11 -1.45
CA SER A 97 4.49 5.04 -0.46
C SER A 97 3.72 5.32 0.83
N THR A 98 3.27 4.25 1.49
CA THR A 98 2.78 4.37 2.86
C THR A 98 3.88 4.70 3.86
N HIS A 99 5.15 4.51 3.48
CA HIS A 99 6.33 4.96 4.24
C HIS A 99 6.75 6.35 3.77
N SER A 100 5.94 7.35 4.11
CA SER A 100 6.19 8.77 3.78
C SER A 100 5.79 9.67 4.95
N ASP A 101 6.38 10.85 5.01
CA ASP A 101 6.09 11.84 6.05
C ASP A 101 4.63 12.30 6.00
N GLU A 102 4.07 12.44 4.78
CA GLU A 102 2.68 12.82 4.56
C GLU A 102 1.72 11.77 5.10
N ASN A 103 1.98 10.48 4.82
CA ASN A 103 1.15 9.40 5.33
C ASN A 103 1.26 9.29 6.85
N GLN A 104 2.45 9.44 7.42
CA GLN A 104 2.65 9.45 8.87
C GLN A 104 1.86 10.58 9.54
N TRP A 105 1.96 11.79 8.98
CA TRP A 105 1.22 12.95 9.50
C TRP A 105 -0.29 12.75 9.43
N LEU A 106 -0.81 12.27 8.29
CA LEU A 106 -2.24 11.98 8.11
C LEU A 106 -2.73 10.89 9.06
N ALA A 107 -1.99 9.79 9.18
CA ALA A 107 -2.34 8.69 10.08
C ALA A 107 -2.40 9.16 11.53
N ASN A 108 -1.42 9.93 11.98
CA ASN A 108 -1.41 10.50 13.33
C ASN A 108 -2.59 11.46 13.55
N THR A 109 -2.86 12.33 12.58
CA THR A 109 -3.97 13.29 12.66
C THR A 109 -5.32 12.57 12.78
N ILE A 110 -5.55 11.55 11.94
CA ILE A 110 -6.78 10.75 11.98
C ILE A 110 -6.90 10.01 13.31
N TYR A 111 -5.80 9.38 13.76
CA TYR A 111 -5.77 8.68 15.05
C TYR A 111 -6.14 9.60 16.22
N GLU A 112 -5.54 10.78 16.28
CA GLU A 112 -5.80 11.75 17.32
C GLU A 112 -7.26 12.23 17.33
N GLU A 113 -7.83 12.51 16.16
CA GLU A 113 -9.23 12.91 16.03
C GLU A 113 -10.19 11.79 16.49
N LEU A 114 -9.92 10.54 16.10
CA LEU A 114 -10.71 9.40 16.56
C LEU A 114 -10.61 9.19 18.06
N ASN A 115 -9.41 9.38 18.64
CA ASN A 115 -9.20 9.27 20.07
C ASN A 115 -9.93 10.38 20.84
N LYS A 116 -9.85 11.63 20.38
CA LYS A 116 -10.58 12.77 20.98
C LYS A 116 -12.10 12.56 20.95
N LYS A 117 -12.62 11.92 19.90
CA LYS A 117 -14.05 11.61 19.75
C LYS A 117 -14.49 10.35 20.52
N GLY A 118 -13.59 9.67 21.23
CA GLY A 118 -13.90 8.49 22.04
C GLY A 118 -14.14 7.20 21.25
N HIS A 119 -13.68 7.14 19.99
CA HIS A 119 -13.83 5.95 19.15
C HIS A 119 -12.71 4.91 19.37
N ILE A 120 -11.68 5.24 20.17
CA ILE A 120 -10.56 4.34 20.45
C ILE A 120 -10.62 3.85 21.88
N ASN A 121 -10.61 2.53 22.05
CA ASN A 121 -10.59 1.86 23.33
C ASN A 121 -9.32 1.01 23.48
N LYS A 122 -8.79 0.92 24.70
CA LYS A 122 -7.65 0.08 25.04
C LYS A 122 -8.12 -1.21 25.71
N ARG A 123 -7.61 -2.36 25.27
CA ARG A 123 -7.81 -3.64 25.94
C ARG A 123 -6.52 -4.46 25.88
N THR A 124 -6.31 -5.31 26.88
CA THR A 124 -5.20 -6.26 26.87
C THR A 124 -5.53 -7.43 25.97
N ILE A 125 -4.59 -7.80 25.12
CA ILE A 125 -4.64 -9.01 24.29
C ILE A 125 -3.42 -9.87 24.60
N LYS A 126 -3.54 -11.19 24.40
CA LYS A 126 -2.40 -12.12 24.42
C LYS A 126 -1.91 -12.27 22.98
N GLN A 127 -0.61 -12.15 22.80
CA GLN A 127 0.02 -12.31 21.49
C GLN A 127 1.34 -13.07 21.66
N ALA A 128 1.66 -13.97 20.75
CA ALA A 128 2.93 -14.68 20.76
C ALA A 128 4.08 -13.71 20.44
N TYR A 129 5.15 -13.84 21.20
CA TYR A 129 6.35 -13.01 21.09
C TYR A 129 7.60 -13.87 20.98
N ASP A 130 8.40 -13.63 19.94
CA ASP A 130 9.70 -14.26 19.76
C ASP A 130 10.76 -13.42 20.50
N SER A 131 11.28 -13.98 21.60
CA SER A 131 12.27 -13.28 22.45
C SER A 131 13.66 -13.17 21.81
N GLU A 132 14.01 -14.07 20.89
CA GLU A 132 15.30 -14.04 20.20
C GLU A 132 15.29 -12.95 19.11
N LYS A 133 14.22 -12.89 18.33
CA LYS A 133 14.04 -11.90 17.28
C LYS A 133 13.44 -10.58 17.76
N LYS A 134 13.04 -10.53 19.04
CA LYS A 134 12.41 -9.37 19.68
C LYS A 134 11.22 -8.81 18.91
N MET A 135 10.33 -9.70 18.43
CA MET A 135 9.19 -9.31 17.61
C MET A 135 7.92 -10.09 17.96
N PHE A 136 6.77 -9.47 17.76
CA PHE A 136 5.48 -10.15 17.83
C PHE A 136 5.24 -10.98 16.58
N LEU A 137 4.67 -12.17 16.76
CA LEU A 137 4.39 -13.10 15.68
C LEU A 137 2.91 -12.99 15.26
N PRO A 138 2.61 -12.77 13.99
CA PRO A 138 1.27 -13.00 13.45
C PRO A 138 0.82 -14.45 13.60
N ASP A 139 -0.46 -14.69 13.81
CA ASP A 139 -1.03 -16.02 14.07
C ASP A 139 -0.61 -17.09 13.05
N ARG A 140 -0.45 -16.68 11.77
CA ARG A 140 0.01 -17.57 10.69
C ARG A 140 1.42 -18.15 10.87
N PHE A 141 2.24 -17.57 11.75
CA PHE A 141 3.59 -18.06 12.06
C PHE A 141 3.62 -18.92 13.33
N ILE A 142 2.50 -19.04 14.03
CA ILE A 142 2.34 -19.88 15.20
C ILE A 142 1.91 -21.25 14.72
N ARG A 143 2.76 -22.27 14.93
CA ARG A 143 2.45 -23.65 14.63
C ARG A 143 2.58 -24.46 15.92
N GLY A 144 1.60 -25.26 16.22
CA GLY A 144 1.55 -26.13 17.39
C GLY A 144 0.30 -25.85 18.24
N GLU A 145 -0.12 -26.89 18.98
CA GLU A 145 -1.19 -26.82 19.98
C GLU A 145 -0.77 -25.99 21.20
#